data_fb697ae381287bfba3d3f61289963790
#
_entry.id   fb697ae381287bfba3d3f61289963790
#
_cell.length_a   1.000
_cell.length_b   1.000
_cell.length_c   1.000
_cell.angle_alpha   90.00
_cell.angle_beta   90.00
_cell.angle_gamma   90.00
#
_symmetry.space_group_name_H-M   'P 1'
#
loop_
_entity.id
_entity.type
_entity.pdbx_description
1 polymer ?
#
loop_
_entity_poly.entity_id
_entity_poly.type
_entity_poly.pdbx_seq_one_letter_code
_entity_poly.pdbx_strand_id
1 'polypeptide(L)'
;MMDIKRPSLLKPSLDTRFHIDFDWWKQHDNSWRVHLEACLCDEHQAAASSLTEDGWIDWVDPDTAEVRRIDGVQQILMDHCALQPGFFTAHGLIEDLFRCLIANGNQPLTVNELAERIGRPAETILRTLSGMTIYKGLRPVQ
;
A
#
# COMPACT_ATOMS: atom_id res chain seq x y z
N MET A 1 28.84 14.38 -15.92
CA MET A 1 28.31 13.93 -15.63
C MET A 1 27.69 13.53 -15.22
N MET A 2 27.24 13.19 -15.27
CA MET A 2 26.59 12.72 -14.96
C MET A 2 26.02 12.25 -14.58
N ASP A 3 26.59 12.57 -14.19
CA ASP A 3 26.09 11.74 -13.77
C ASP A 3 24.81 11.55 -13.61
N ILE A 4 24.40 11.04 -14.31
CA ILE A 4 23.00 10.77 -14.33
C ILE A 4 22.63 9.96 -13.14
N LYS A 5 21.82 10.52 -12.30
CA LYS A 5 21.39 9.81 -11.13
C LYS A 5 20.15 9.02 -11.45
N ARG A 6 20.30 7.74 -11.43
CA ARG A 6 19.17 6.85 -11.59
C ARG A 6 18.42 6.79 -10.28
N PRO A 7 17.09 6.88 -10.28
CA PRO A 7 16.33 6.83 -9.03
C PRO A 7 16.67 5.60 -8.18
N SER A 8 16.91 4.46 -8.82
CA SER A 8 17.23 3.22 -8.12
C SER A 8 18.57 3.27 -7.37
N LEU A 9 19.44 4.22 -7.72
CA LEU A 9 20.74 4.38 -7.07
C LEU A 9 20.71 5.43 -5.97
N LEU A 10 19.63 6.18 -5.86
CA LEU A 10 19.50 7.19 -4.84
C LEU A 10 18.99 6.55 -3.57
N LYS A 11 19.63 6.86 -2.46
CA LYS A 11 19.14 6.40 -1.17
C LYS A 11 17.88 7.16 -0.81
N PRO A 12 16.85 6.47 -0.35
CA PRO A 12 15.68 7.15 0.19
C PRO A 12 16.05 8.04 1.37
N SER A 13 15.27 9.07 1.57
CA SER A 13 15.41 9.99 2.69
C SER A 13 14.06 10.11 3.40
N LEU A 14 14.03 10.90 4.46
CA LEU A 14 12.79 11.14 5.20
C LEU A 14 11.72 11.81 4.34
N ASP A 15 12.11 12.47 3.27
CA ASP A 15 11.19 13.14 2.35
C ASP A 15 10.85 12.31 1.11
N THR A 16 11.43 11.13 0.99
CA THR A 16 11.09 10.23 -0.12
C THR A 16 9.68 9.73 0.05
N ARG A 17 8.91 9.78 -1.03
CA ARG A 17 7.53 9.30 -1.03
C ARG A 17 7.49 7.83 -1.40
N PHE A 18 6.72 7.08 -0.66
CA PHE A 18 6.51 5.65 -0.91
C PHE A 18 5.05 5.39 -1.21
N HIS A 19 4.82 4.34 -1.97
CA HIS A 19 3.47 3.87 -2.30
C HIS A 19 3.51 2.34 -2.43
N ILE A 20 2.33 1.76 -2.59
CA ILE A 20 2.23 0.34 -2.91
C ILE A 20 2.26 0.22 -4.43
N ASP A 21 3.32 -0.36 -4.97
CA ASP A 21 3.41 -0.63 -6.39
C ASP A 21 2.76 -2.00 -6.64
N PHE A 22 1.46 -1.97 -6.90
CA PHE A 22 0.69 -3.20 -7.06
C PHE A 22 1.16 -4.04 -8.23
N ASP A 23 1.54 -3.41 -9.33
CA ASP A 23 2.01 -4.16 -10.50
C ASP A 23 3.29 -4.93 -10.20
N TRP A 24 4.24 -4.27 -9.54
CA TRP A 24 5.47 -4.92 -9.13
C TRP A 24 5.17 -6.05 -8.14
N TRP A 25 4.31 -5.81 -7.16
CA TRP A 25 3.97 -6.78 -6.13
C TRP A 25 3.32 -8.03 -6.73
N LYS A 26 2.36 -7.83 -7.62
CA LYS A 26 1.67 -8.94 -8.28
C LYS A 26 2.62 -9.81 -9.11
N GLN A 27 3.64 -9.20 -9.70
CA GLN A 27 4.62 -9.92 -10.50
C GLN A 27 5.64 -10.68 -9.67
N HIS A 28 5.88 -10.25 -8.44
CA HIS A 28 6.95 -10.79 -7.60
C HIS A 28 6.48 -11.60 -6.40
N ASP A 29 5.19 -11.61 -6.14
CA ASP A 29 4.63 -12.32 -4.99
C ASP A 29 3.34 -13.03 -5.40
N ASN A 30 3.42 -14.34 -5.55
CA ASN A 30 2.25 -15.14 -5.94
C ASN A 30 1.15 -15.14 -4.88
N SER A 31 1.49 -14.75 -3.65
CA SER A 31 0.54 -14.72 -2.54
C SER A 31 -0.03 -13.33 -2.28
N TRP A 32 0.16 -12.39 -3.20
CA TRP A 32 -0.27 -11.01 -2.99
C TRP A 32 -1.76 -10.90 -2.65
N ARG A 33 -2.59 -11.70 -3.29
CA ARG A 33 -4.04 -11.66 -3.03
C ARG A 33 -4.37 -12.15 -1.63
N VAL A 34 -3.69 -13.19 -1.17
CA VAL A 34 -3.88 -13.71 0.19
C VAL A 34 -3.53 -12.63 1.21
N HIS A 35 -2.41 -11.93 0.98
CA HIS A 35 -2.00 -10.85 1.87
C HIS A 35 -3.00 -9.69 1.84
N LEU A 36 -3.51 -9.36 0.68
CA LEU A 36 -4.48 -8.28 0.55
C LEU A 36 -5.80 -8.65 1.24
N GLU A 37 -6.29 -9.85 1.03
CA GLU A 37 -7.51 -10.32 1.65
C GLU A 37 -7.39 -10.40 3.18
N ALA A 38 -6.21 -10.69 3.68
CA ALA A 38 -5.98 -10.74 5.13
C ALA A 38 -6.19 -9.38 5.81
N CYS A 39 -6.17 -8.30 5.05
CA CYS A 39 -6.44 -6.96 5.59
C CYS A 39 -7.93 -6.64 5.70
N LEU A 40 -8.80 -7.46 5.13
CA LEU A 40 -10.24 -7.24 5.22
C LEU A 40 -10.71 -7.39 6.66
N CYS A 41 -11.73 -6.61 7.03
CA CYS A 41 -12.38 -6.79 8.32
C CYS A 41 -13.16 -8.12 8.33
N ASP A 42 -13.50 -8.59 9.51
CA ASP A 42 -14.14 -9.92 9.66
C ASP A 42 -15.37 -10.08 8.78
N GLU A 43 -16.16 -9.04 8.71
CA GLU A 43 -17.39 -9.03 7.90
C GLU A 43 -17.09 -9.28 6.43
N HIS A 44 -16.05 -8.65 5.92
CA HIS A 44 -15.71 -8.76 4.50
C HIS A 44 -14.79 -9.92 4.18
N GLN A 45 -14.12 -10.50 5.16
CA GLN A 45 -13.35 -11.72 4.91
C GLN A 45 -14.26 -12.86 4.47
N ALA A 46 -15.42 -12.96 5.09
CA ALA A 46 -16.39 -13.99 4.70
C ALA A 46 -16.95 -13.73 3.29
N ALA A 47 -17.11 -12.46 2.94
CA ALA A 47 -17.63 -12.07 1.63
C ALA A 47 -16.59 -12.16 0.52
N ALA A 48 -15.30 -12.11 0.86
CA ALA A 48 -14.24 -12.10 -0.13
C ALA A 48 -14.23 -13.35 -1.00
N SER A 49 -14.59 -14.49 -0.44
CA SER A 49 -14.62 -15.73 -1.20
C SER A 49 -15.72 -15.76 -2.26
N SER A 50 -16.73 -14.91 -2.12
CA SER A 50 -17.79 -14.79 -3.10
C SER A 50 -17.55 -13.70 -4.14
N LEU A 51 -16.51 -12.88 -3.94
CA LEU A 51 -16.07 -11.97 -4.98
C LEU A 51 -15.56 -12.82 -6.13
N THR A 52 -15.99 -12.49 -7.32
CA THR A 52 -15.71 -13.26 -8.51
C THR A 52 -14.24 -13.61 -8.63
N GLU A 53 -13.97 -14.72 -9.33
CA GLU A 53 -12.62 -15.22 -9.52
C GLU A 53 -11.68 -14.16 -10.11
N ASP A 54 -12.20 -13.27 -10.93
CA ASP A 54 -11.40 -12.18 -11.48
C ASP A 54 -11.32 -10.98 -10.53
N GLY A 55 -12.31 -10.83 -9.64
CA GLY A 55 -12.28 -9.79 -8.61
C GLY A 55 -12.25 -8.36 -9.10
N TRP A 56 -12.41 -8.12 -10.39
CA TRP A 56 -12.31 -6.77 -10.96
C TRP A 56 -13.66 -6.08 -11.00
N ILE A 57 -13.65 -4.80 -10.70
CA ILE A 57 -14.84 -3.94 -10.82
C ILE A 57 -14.44 -2.65 -11.51
N ASP A 58 -15.42 -2.00 -12.13
CA ASP A 58 -15.22 -0.67 -12.68
C ASP A 58 -15.47 0.35 -11.59
N TRP A 59 -14.47 1.15 -11.31
CA TRP A 59 -14.55 2.20 -10.30
C TRP A 59 -14.50 3.56 -10.99
N VAL A 60 -15.42 4.44 -10.59
CA VAL A 60 -15.49 5.80 -11.12
C VAL A 60 -14.90 6.76 -10.10
N ASP A 61 -13.86 7.49 -10.50
CA ASP A 61 -13.25 8.49 -9.64
C ASP A 61 -14.25 9.64 -9.44
N PRO A 62 -14.63 9.95 -8.19
CA PRO A 62 -15.62 11.00 -7.94
C PRO A 62 -15.15 12.40 -8.31
N ASP A 63 -13.83 12.61 -8.41
CA ASP A 63 -13.29 13.94 -8.72
C ASP A 63 -13.10 14.15 -10.22
N THR A 64 -12.65 13.13 -10.93
CA THR A 64 -12.31 13.24 -12.35
C THR A 64 -13.29 12.53 -13.27
N ALA A 65 -14.17 11.73 -12.73
CA ALA A 65 -15.09 10.86 -13.46
C ALA A 65 -14.38 9.83 -14.35
N GLU A 66 -13.09 9.61 -14.15
CA GLU A 66 -12.38 8.54 -14.83
C GLU A 66 -12.89 7.19 -14.35
N VAL A 67 -13.07 6.28 -15.30
CA VAL A 67 -13.43 4.90 -15.00
C VAL A 67 -12.16 4.07 -15.01
N ARG A 68 -11.92 3.38 -13.88
CA ARG A 68 -10.79 2.47 -13.77
C ARG A 68 -11.29 1.09 -13.41
N ARG A 69 -10.62 0.10 -13.96
CA ARG A 69 -10.88 -1.28 -13.56
C ARG A 69 -9.98 -1.60 -12.38
N ILE A 70 -10.56 -1.81 -11.22
CA ILE A 70 -9.81 -2.06 -10.00
C ILE A 70 -10.20 -3.39 -9.39
N ASP A 71 -9.32 -3.87 -8.52
CA ASP A 71 -9.57 -5.11 -7.79
C ASP A 71 -10.67 -4.86 -6.76
N GLY A 72 -11.68 -5.73 -6.73
CA GLY A 72 -12.81 -5.58 -5.82
C GLY A 72 -12.42 -5.67 -4.35
N VAL A 73 -11.41 -6.49 -4.02
CA VAL A 73 -10.90 -6.57 -2.65
C VAL A 73 -10.26 -5.24 -2.25
N GLN A 74 -9.46 -4.67 -3.15
CA GLN A 74 -8.83 -3.37 -2.91
C GLN A 74 -9.88 -2.29 -2.68
N GLN A 75 -10.95 -2.30 -3.47
CA GLN A 75 -12.02 -1.32 -3.32
C GLN A 75 -12.71 -1.44 -1.96
N ILE A 76 -13.04 -2.65 -1.55
CA ILE A 76 -13.67 -2.88 -0.25
C ILE A 76 -12.76 -2.45 0.88
N LEU A 77 -11.46 -2.73 0.77
CA LEU A 77 -10.48 -2.29 1.76
C LEU A 77 -10.50 -0.78 1.91
N MET A 78 -10.46 -0.07 0.79
CA MET A 78 -10.39 1.40 0.81
C MET A 78 -11.69 2.04 1.27
N ASP A 79 -12.82 1.49 0.89
CA ASP A 79 -14.12 2.10 1.16
C ASP A 79 -14.70 1.73 2.51
N HIS A 80 -14.31 0.62 3.08
CA HIS A 80 -14.91 0.14 4.32
C HIS A 80 -13.89 -0.28 5.37
N CYS A 81 -13.08 -1.27 5.06
CA CYS A 81 -12.22 -1.87 6.09
C CYS A 81 -11.17 -0.90 6.61
N ALA A 82 -10.64 -0.05 5.73
CA ALA A 82 -9.62 0.93 6.11
C ALA A 82 -10.15 2.02 7.02
N LEU A 83 -11.47 2.18 7.10
CA LEU A 83 -12.10 3.16 7.97
C LEU A 83 -12.28 2.66 9.41
N GLN A 84 -12.01 1.39 9.66
CA GLN A 84 -12.16 0.81 10.99
C GLN A 84 -11.05 1.33 11.91
N PRO A 85 -11.39 1.61 13.20
CA PRO A 85 -10.36 2.01 14.16
C PRO A 85 -9.26 0.94 14.27
N GLY A 86 -8.02 1.39 14.35
CA GLY A 86 -6.89 0.47 14.51
C GLY A 86 -6.49 -0.28 13.26
N PHE A 87 -7.02 0.09 12.10
CA PHE A 87 -6.73 -0.61 10.85
C PHE A 87 -5.23 -0.67 10.54
N PHE A 88 -4.50 0.40 10.83
CA PHE A 88 -3.07 0.45 10.54
C PHE A 88 -2.22 0.69 11.80
N THR A 89 -2.63 0.09 12.92
CA THR A 89 -1.85 0.13 14.16
C THR A 89 -1.78 -1.26 14.77
N ALA A 90 -0.67 -1.54 15.47
CA ALA A 90 -0.51 -2.78 16.24
C ALA A 90 -0.46 -4.07 15.41
N HIS A 91 -0.06 -3.98 14.14
CA HIS A 91 0.07 -5.16 13.28
C HIS A 91 1.52 -5.45 12.89
N GLY A 92 2.46 -4.72 13.46
CA GLY A 92 3.86 -4.79 13.05
C GLY A 92 4.18 -3.70 12.03
N LEU A 93 5.46 -3.36 11.93
CA LEU A 93 5.88 -2.18 11.16
C LEU A 93 5.49 -2.25 9.68
N ILE A 94 5.85 -3.33 9.00
CA ILE A 94 5.58 -3.46 7.56
C ILE A 94 4.08 -3.48 7.30
N GLU A 95 3.35 -4.23 8.10
CA GLU A 95 1.91 -4.34 7.93
C GLU A 95 1.22 -2.99 8.16
N ASP A 96 1.65 -2.25 9.18
CA ASP A 96 1.06 -0.94 9.47
C ASP A 96 1.37 0.07 8.36
N LEU A 97 2.57 0.03 7.79
CA LEU A 97 2.92 0.88 6.65
C LEU A 97 2.04 0.56 5.44
N PHE A 98 1.89 -0.70 5.13
CA PHE A 98 1.06 -1.15 4.04
C PHE A 98 -0.40 -0.70 4.23
N ARG A 99 -0.94 -0.96 5.41
CA ARG A 99 -2.32 -0.61 5.74
C ARG A 99 -2.55 0.90 5.77
N CYS A 100 -1.55 1.65 6.23
CA CYS A 100 -1.63 3.11 6.24
C CYS A 100 -1.79 3.66 4.81
N LEU A 101 -1.02 3.12 3.87
CA LEU A 101 -1.14 3.51 2.47
C LEU A 101 -2.49 3.11 1.88
N ILE A 102 -2.98 1.93 2.21
CA ILE A 102 -4.32 1.51 1.79
C ILE A 102 -5.37 2.52 2.29
N ALA A 103 -5.28 2.88 3.58
CA ALA A 103 -6.23 3.84 4.17
C ALA A 103 -6.13 5.22 3.55
N ASN A 104 -5.00 5.55 2.94
CA ASN A 104 -4.77 6.81 2.26
C ASN A 104 -5.08 6.73 0.76
N GLY A 105 -5.79 5.70 0.33
CA GLY A 105 -6.10 5.52 -1.09
C GLY A 105 -4.88 5.24 -1.94
N ASN A 106 -3.83 4.74 -1.34
CA ASN A 106 -2.53 4.50 -1.96
C ASN A 106 -1.91 5.75 -2.57
N GLN A 107 -2.29 6.93 -2.09
CA GLN A 107 -1.59 8.15 -2.46
C GLN A 107 -0.21 8.14 -1.79
N PRO A 108 0.84 8.55 -2.51
CA PRO A 108 2.19 8.50 -1.95
C PRO A 108 2.32 9.33 -0.68
N LEU A 109 3.06 8.79 0.28
CA LEU A 109 3.36 9.47 1.54
C LEU A 109 4.86 9.46 1.78
N THR A 110 5.38 10.55 2.34
CA THR A 110 6.78 10.59 2.74
C THR A 110 7.01 9.73 3.98
N VAL A 111 8.27 9.39 4.23
CA VAL A 111 8.62 8.64 5.44
C VAL A 111 8.16 9.40 6.69
N ASN A 112 8.33 10.72 6.70
CA ASN A 112 7.86 11.54 7.82
C ASN A 112 6.35 11.46 8.00
N GLU A 113 5.61 11.50 6.91
CA GLU A 113 4.15 11.39 6.98
C GLU A 113 3.70 10.01 7.48
N LEU A 114 4.36 8.97 7.00
CA LEU A 114 4.08 7.62 7.48
C LEU A 114 4.35 7.49 8.98
N ALA A 115 5.50 8.03 9.44
CA ALA A 115 5.87 7.99 10.85
C ALA A 115 4.83 8.66 11.72
N GLU A 116 4.35 9.80 11.28
CA GLU A 116 3.34 10.56 12.02
C GLU A 116 2.03 9.79 12.12
N ARG A 117 1.63 9.15 11.03
CA ARG A 117 0.35 8.43 10.99
C ARG A 117 0.35 7.14 11.78
N ILE A 118 1.43 6.36 11.72
CA ILE A 118 1.47 5.07 12.41
C ILE A 118 2.08 5.15 13.80
N GLY A 119 2.63 6.33 14.19
CA GLY A 119 3.19 6.52 15.51
C GLY A 119 4.50 5.75 15.74
N ARG A 120 5.33 5.64 14.71
CA ARG A 120 6.62 4.95 14.79
C ARG A 120 7.74 5.89 14.37
N PRO A 121 8.96 5.67 14.87
CA PRO A 121 10.08 6.57 14.51
C PRO A 121 10.38 6.57 13.02
N ALA A 122 10.52 7.75 12.46
CA ALA A 122 10.78 7.90 11.02
C ALA A 122 12.06 7.21 10.60
N GLU A 123 13.10 7.27 11.44
CA GLU A 123 14.38 6.63 11.10
C GLU A 123 14.26 5.12 11.01
N THR A 124 13.44 4.51 11.86
CA THR A 124 13.18 3.08 11.80
C THR A 124 12.49 2.71 10.50
N ILE A 125 11.51 3.49 10.11
CA ILE A 125 10.79 3.29 8.85
C ILE A 125 11.75 3.43 7.67
N LEU A 126 12.55 4.49 7.67
CA LEU A 126 13.51 4.73 6.60
C LEU A 126 14.50 3.58 6.47
N ARG A 127 15.04 3.11 7.58
CA ARG A 127 15.97 1.99 7.57
C ARG A 127 15.33 0.74 6.97
N THR A 128 14.10 0.45 7.35
CA THR A 128 13.38 -0.71 6.85
C THR A 128 13.10 -0.61 5.36
N LEU A 129 12.67 0.55 4.89
CA LEU A 129 12.31 0.75 3.49
C LEU A 129 13.51 0.99 2.58
N SER A 130 14.68 1.25 3.15
CA SER A 130 15.91 1.49 2.38
C SER A 130 16.70 0.22 2.14
N GLY A 131 16.30 -0.90 2.72
CA GLY A 131 16.99 -2.18 2.55
C GLY A 131 16.80 -2.76 1.15
N MET A 132 17.50 -3.83 0.88
CA MET A 132 17.43 -4.50 -0.42
C MET A 132 16.12 -5.25 -0.61
N THR A 133 15.47 -5.63 0.47
CA THR A 133 14.21 -6.35 0.40
C THR A 133 13.05 -5.39 0.22
N ILE A 134 12.20 -5.67 -0.76
CA ILE A 134 10.98 -4.90 -0.98
C ILE A 134 9.81 -5.69 -0.41
N TYR A 135 9.12 -5.09 0.54
CA TYR A 135 8.00 -5.72 1.23
C TYR A 135 6.67 -5.26 0.64
N LYS A 136 5.85 -6.20 0.20
CA LYS A 136 4.46 -5.93 -0.24
C LYS A 136 4.33 -4.77 -1.22
N GLY A 137 5.31 -4.63 -2.12
CA GLY A 137 5.27 -3.57 -3.12
C GLY A 137 5.55 -2.17 -2.59
N LEU A 138 6.05 -2.03 -1.36
CA LEU A 138 6.40 -0.73 -0.78
C LEU A 138 7.67 -0.21 -1.44
N ARG A 139 7.50 0.69 -2.39
CA ARG A 139 8.58 1.22 -3.22
C ARG A 139 8.52 2.74 -3.29
N PRO A 140 9.69 3.38 -3.46
CA PRO A 140 9.69 4.81 -3.69
C PRO A 140 8.99 5.15 -5.00
N VAL A 141 8.28 6.28 -4.98
CA VAL A 141 7.69 6.84 -6.19
C VAL A 141 8.80 7.50 -7.00
N GLN A 142 8.80 7.24 -8.26
CA GLN A 142 9.81 7.79 -9.16
C GLN A 142 9.32 9.00 -9.93
#